data_7899af39a4d85ba3c7e9a152e704a0fd
#
_entry.id   7899af39a4d85ba3c7e9a152e704a0fd
#
_cell.length_a   1.000
_cell.length_b   1.000
_cell.length_c   1.000
_cell.angle_alpha   90.00
_cell.angle_beta   90.00
_cell.angle_gamma   90.00
#
_symmetry.space_group_name_H-M   'P 1'
#
loop_
_entity.id
_entity.type
_entity.pdbx_description
1 polymer ?
#
loop_
_entity_poly.entity_id
_entity_poly.type
_entity_poly.pdbx_seq_one_letter_code
_entity_poly.pdbx_strand_id
1 'polypeptide(L)'
;VWYSLGASRVVCAREMSLDDIARMREDMPADMEIEAFAHGAMCMAVSGRCLISSYLTGRSGNRGHCTQPCRWSYTLEEEKRPGEHFPIEEDGRGTFIMNAKDMNMLAHLDALRAAGVNSIKIEGRNKKAFYVASVVNAYRQVLDGAPAADFAAELEAVSHRPYGTGFFFGEAEQAPNYDGYEQQAMHVADVVASDAGTRTIVARCRNRFAEGEELEILSPRVPISRVVVRNLTWLPDPTESDPDPAPVPVPVANRSCGIYRFSVGAGVGACAGSDDEAGADVGAEAVADAGTRAGIDALPAAGDFLPFPPLSTLGRVG
;
A
#
# COMPACT_ATOMS: atom_id res chain seq x y z
N VAL A 1 17.49 -29.85 -0.14
CA VAL A 1 16.23 -30.60 -0.37
C VAL A 1 15.36 -29.88 -1.41
N TRP A 2 14.88 -28.64 -1.20
CA TRP A 2 13.96 -27.97 -2.13
C TRP A 2 14.58 -27.76 -3.51
N TYR A 3 15.86 -27.38 -3.58
CA TYR A 3 16.60 -27.22 -4.82
C TYR A 3 16.65 -28.54 -5.62
N SER A 4 16.96 -29.66 -4.95
CA SER A 4 17.00 -30.97 -5.61
C SER A 4 15.62 -31.48 -6.07
N LEU A 5 14.54 -30.86 -5.62
CA LEU A 5 13.17 -31.08 -6.07
C LEU A 5 12.72 -30.10 -7.16
N GLY A 6 13.63 -29.24 -7.66
CA GLY A 6 13.39 -28.31 -8.75
C GLY A 6 12.90 -26.92 -8.34
N ALA A 7 12.93 -26.57 -7.04
CA ALA A 7 12.61 -25.23 -6.62
C ALA A 7 13.74 -24.24 -7.01
N SER A 8 13.40 -23.17 -7.69
CA SER A 8 14.31 -22.07 -8.05
C SER A 8 14.31 -20.92 -7.02
N ARG A 9 13.28 -20.85 -6.17
CA ARG A 9 13.12 -19.81 -5.14
C ARG A 9 12.48 -20.38 -3.88
N VAL A 10 12.91 -19.90 -2.72
CA VAL A 10 12.27 -20.16 -1.42
C VAL A 10 11.77 -18.85 -0.81
N VAL A 11 10.62 -18.92 -0.13
CA VAL A 11 10.06 -17.80 0.62
C VAL A 11 10.38 -18.02 2.09
N CYS A 12 11.10 -17.06 2.69
CA CYS A 12 11.42 -17.08 4.12
C CYS A 12 10.16 -16.99 4.98
N ALA A 13 10.16 -17.72 6.09
CA ALA A 13 9.21 -17.46 7.16
C ALA A 13 9.42 -16.05 7.73
N ARG A 14 8.33 -15.40 8.20
CA ARG A 14 8.41 -14.04 8.76
C ARG A 14 9.17 -13.96 10.08
N GLU A 15 9.39 -15.10 10.71
CA GLU A 15 10.08 -15.26 11.99
C GLU A 15 11.61 -15.30 11.87
N MET A 16 12.15 -15.33 10.64
CA MET A 16 13.60 -15.35 10.42
C MET A 16 14.21 -13.96 10.60
N SER A 17 15.35 -13.91 11.29
CA SER A 17 16.19 -12.71 11.37
C SER A 17 17.04 -12.53 10.09
N LEU A 18 17.62 -11.33 9.91
CA LEU A 18 18.59 -11.09 8.82
C LEU A 18 19.79 -12.03 8.91
N ASP A 19 20.26 -12.31 10.13
CA ASP A 19 21.39 -13.23 10.35
C ASP A 19 21.04 -14.67 9.97
N ASP A 20 19.79 -15.11 10.23
CA ASP A 20 19.34 -16.44 9.81
C ASP A 20 19.27 -16.55 8.29
N ILE A 21 18.79 -15.50 7.62
CA ILE A 21 18.73 -15.45 6.16
C ILE A 21 20.14 -15.45 5.56
N ALA A 22 21.05 -14.66 6.11
CA ALA A 22 22.44 -14.62 5.65
C ALA A 22 23.12 -16.00 5.78
N ARG A 23 22.98 -16.66 6.95
CA ARG A 23 23.48 -18.03 7.16
C ARG A 23 22.85 -19.03 6.18
N MET A 24 21.54 -18.94 5.96
CA MET A 24 20.87 -19.76 4.98
C MET A 24 21.43 -19.53 3.57
N ARG A 25 21.72 -18.27 3.19
CA ARG A 25 22.31 -17.92 1.90
C ARG A 25 23.66 -18.58 1.68
N GLU A 26 24.52 -18.67 2.71
CA GLU A 26 25.82 -19.31 2.64
C GLU A 26 25.72 -20.80 2.29
N ASP A 27 24.70 -21.48 2.80
CA ASP A 27 24.48 -22.92 2.60
C ASP A 27 23.69 -23.25 1.33
N MET A 28 23.13 -22.26 0.62
CA MET A 28 22.28 -22.46 -0.55
C MET A 28 23.08 -22.43 -1.86
N PRO A 29 22.62 -23.18 -2.90
CA PRO A 29 23.11 -23.03 -4.26
C PRO A 29 23.01 -21.56 -4.72
N ALA A 30 24.03 -21.08 -5.45
CA ALA A 30 24.14 -19.66 -5.83
C ALA A 30 22.98 -19.19 -6.74
N ASP A 31 22.42 -20.10 -7.53
CA ASP A 31 21.32 -19.87 -8.46
C ASP A 31 19.93 -20.04 -7.84
N MET A 32 19.84 -20.43 -6.57
CA MET A 32 18.58 -20.49 -5.84
C MET A 32 18.26 -19.14 -5.20
N GLU A 33 17.10 -18.58 -5.51
CA GLU A 33 16.68 -17.27 -5.01
C GLU A 33 16.03 -17.33 -3.63
N ILE A 34 16.18 -16.25 -2.88
CA ILE A 34 15.52 -16.03 -1.59
C ILE A 34 14.50 -14.90 -1.75
N GLU A 35 13.25 -15.18 -1.37
CA GLU A 35 12.19 -14.19 -1.24
C GLU A 35 11.86 -13.95 0.23
N ALA A 36 11.78 -12.70 0.66
CA ALA A 36 11.41 -12.33 2.01
C ALA A 36 10.27 -11.30 2.03
N PHE A 37 9.41 -11.37 3.05
CA PHE A 37 8.40 -10.34 3.24
C PHE A 37 9.08 -9.03 3.64
N ALA A 38 8.65 -7.93 3.02
CA ALA A 38 9.21 -6.60 3.30
C ALA A 38 8.15 -5.60 3.78
N HIS A 39 6.86 -5.86 3.53
CA HIS A 39 5.80 -4.94 3.92
C HIS A 39 4.49 -5.66 4.19
N GLY A 40 3.71 -5.08 5.11
CA GLY A 40 2.34 -5.46 5.39
C GLY A 40 2.15 -6.22 6.69
N ALA A 41 0.98 -6.82 6.83
CA ALA A 41 0.52 -7.39 8.08
C ALA A 41 1.39 -8.56 8.57
N MET A 42 1.86 -8.47 9.80
CA MET A 42 2.47 -9.60 10.51
C MET A 42 1.40 -10.59 11.00
N CYS A 43 1.75 -11.89 11.03
CA CYS A 43 0.92 -12.94 11.59
C CYS A 43 1.40 -13.27 13.00
N MET A 44 0.47 -13.48 13.93
CA MET A 44 0.77 -13.87 15.32
C MET A 44 1.07 -15.35 15.48
N ALA A 45 0.74 -16.17 14.50
CA ALA A 45 1.07 -17.59 14.52
C ALA A 45 2.27 -17.87 13.62
N VAL A 46 2.98 -18.94 13.91
CA VAL A 46 4.04 -19.46 13.04
C VAL A 46 3.49 -19.64 11.64
N SER A 47 4.25 -19.24 10.65
CA SER A 47 3.86 -19.23 9.23
C SER A 47 3.28 -20.59 8.79
N GLY A 48 2.07 -20.56 8.23
CA GLY A 48 1.35 -21.75 7.77
C GLY A 48 0.77 -22.66 8.87
N ARG A 49 0.81 -22.26 10.16
CA ARG A 49 0.33 -23.07 11.30
C ARG A 49 -0.94 -22.53 11.97
N CYS A 50 -1.42 -21.35 11.57
CA CYS A 50 -2.58 -20.73 12.20
C CYS A 50 -3.88 -21.47 11.89
N LEU A 51 -4.63 -21.84 12.93
CA LEU A 51 -5.94 -22.48 12.86
C LEU A 51 -7.10 -21.57 13.31
N ILE A 52 -6.82 -20.41 13.93
CA ILE A 52 -7.83 -19.55 14.55
C ILE A 52 -8.91 -19.14 13.53
N SER A 53 -8.52 -18.72 12.33
CA SER A 53 -9.49 -18.32 11.30
C SER A 53 -10.37 -19.50 10.86
N SER A 54 -9.79 -20.68 10.70
CA SER A 54 -10.55 -21.89 10.35
C SER A 54 -11.51 -22.27 11.48
N TYR A 55 -11.07 -22.19 12.72
CA TYR A 55 -11.89 -22.56 13.86
C TYR A 55 -13.07 -21.61 14.08
N LEU A 56 -12.82 -20.29 14.06
CA LEU A 56 -13.86 -19.30 14.36
C LEU A 56 -14.80 -19.02 13.18
N THR A 57 -14.34 -19.20 11.95
CA THR A 57 -15.10 -18.73 10.77
C THR A 57 -15.23 -19.75 9.66
N GLY A 58 -14.67 -20.95 9.81
CA GLY A 58 -14.61 -21.96 8.75
C GLY A 58 -13.67 -21.61 7.58
N ARG A 59 -12.98 -20.44 7.64
CA ARG A 59 -12.11 -19.95 6.56
C ARG A 59 -10.64 -20.15 6.88
N SER A 60 -9.97 -20.96 6.05
CA SER A 60 -8.56 -21.31 6.29
C SER A 60 -7.61 -20.18 5.96
N GLY A 61 -6.90 -19.66 6.97
CA GLY A 61 -5.83 -18.69 6.80
C GLY A 61 -4.66 -19.24 5.99
N ASN A 62 -4.34 -20.51 6.17
CA ASN A 62 -3.24 -21.19 5.47
C ASN A 62 -3.50 -21.41 3.96
N ARG A 63 -4.78 -21.31 3.54
CA ARG A 63 -5.21 -21.36 2.15
C ARG A 63 -5.56 -19.98 1.56
N GLY A 64 -5.19 -18.92 2.23
CA GLY A 64 -5.41 -17.57 1.75
C GLY A 64 -6.75 -16.92 2.09
N HIS A 65 -7.58 -17.55 2.93
CA HIS A 65 -8.91 -17.05 3.29
C HIS A 65 -9.00 -16.55 4.74
N CYS A 66 -7.87 -16.04 5.28
CA CYS A 66 -7.81 -15.55 6.66
C CYS A 66 -8.77 -14.37 6.87
N THR A 67 -9.63 -14.47 7.88
CA THR A 67 -10.51 -13.39 8.34
C THR A 67 -9.85 -12.51 9.40
N GLN A 68 -8.59 -12.77 9.71
CA GLN A 68 -7.79 -12.04 10.70
C GLN A 68 -8.41 -11.98 12.10
N PRO A 69 -8.92 -13.10 12.65
CA PRO A 69 -9.57 -13.06 13.95
C PRO A 69 -8.60 -12.69 15.09
N CYS A 70 -7.30 -12.92 14.91
CA CYS A 70 -6.28 -12.41 15.82
C CYS A 70 -6.23 -10.89 15.98
N ARG A 71 -7.02 -10.15 15.19
CA ARG A 71 -7.11 -8.69 15.20
C ARG A 71 -8.49 -8.19 15.61
N TRP A 72 -9.37 -9.07 16.02
CA TRP A 72 -10.65 -8.71 16.60
C TRP A 72 -10.49 -8.33 18.05
N SER A 73 -11.38 -7.52 18.58
CA SER A 73 -11.47 -7.26 19.99
C SER A 73 -12.06 -8.46 20.71
N TYR A 74 -11.45 -8.87 21.82
CA TYR A 74 -11.91 -9.96 22.64
C TYR A 74 -12.07 -9.50 24.08
N THR A 75 -13.01 -10.13 24.77
CA THR A 75 -13.17 -10.01 26.22
C THR A 75 -13.25 -11.40 26.84
N LEU A 76 -12.80 -11.52 28.08
CA LEU A 76 -13.02 -12.72 28.89
C LEU A 76 -14.33 -12.57 29.66
N GLU A 77 -15.09 -13.63 29.71
CA GLU A 77 -16.26 -13.76 30.58
C GLU A 77 -16.00 -14.90 31.57
N GLU A 78 -16.17 -14.62 32.85
CA GLU A 78 -16.02 -15.66 33.87
C GLU A 78 -17.33 -16.43 33.97
N GLU A 79 -17.27 -17.77 33.96
CA GLU A 79 -18.44 -18.68 33.90
C GLU A 79 -19.49 -18.41 34.98
N LYS A 80 -19.04 -17.98 36.18
CA LYS A 80 -19.92 -17.67 37.31
C LYS A 80 -20.46 -16.25 37.32
N ARG A 81 -20.05 -15.42 36.32
CA ARG A 81 -20.44 -14.01 36.17
C ARG A 81 -20.85 -13.72 34.73
N PRO A 82 -21.90 -14.37 34.22
CA PRO A 82 -22.34 -14.18 32.86
C PRO A 82 -22.77 -12.73 32.61
N GLY A 83 -22.29 -12.14 31.50
CA GLY A 83 -22.54 -10.75 31.13
C GLY A 83 -21.53 -9.75 31.67
N GLU A 84 -20.56 -10.17 32.50
CA GLU A 84 -19.42 -9.33 32.86
C GLU A 84 -18.24 -9.60 31.91
N HIS A 85 -17.87 -8.59 31.12
CA HIS A 85 -16.81 -8.71 30.11
C HIS A 85 -15.53 -8.02 30.61
N PHE A 86 -14.46 -8.78 30.73
CA PHE A 86 -13.14 -8.29 31.13
C PHE A 86 -12.28 -8.10 29.89
N PRO A 87 -11.79 -6.87 29.59
CA PRO A 87 -10.88 -6.66 28.47
C PRO A 87 -9.59 -7.46 28.70
N ILE A 88 -9.02 -7.96 27.62
CA ILE A 88 -7.74 -8.65 27.68
C ILE A 88 -6.67 -7.65 27.23
N GLU A 89 -5.77 -7.31 28.14
CA GLU A 89 -4.64 -6.42 27.89
C GLU A 89 -3.34 -7.12 28.21
N GLU A 90 -2.26 -6.69 27.59
CA GLU A 90 -0.92 -7.14 27.90
C GLU A 90 -0.12 -6.12 28.69
N ASP A 91 0.65 -6.63 29.64
CA ASP A 91 1.78 -5.90 30.19
C ASP A 91 3.06 -6.77 30.09
N GLY A 92 4.25 -6.20 30.31
CA GLY A 92 5.54 -6.90 30.16
C GLY A 92 5.73 -8.18 30.95
N ARG A 93 4.67 -8.79 31.49
CA ARG A 93 4.67 -10.00 32.32
C ARG A 93 3.82 -11.14 31.77
N GLY A 94 3.13 -10.90 30.65
CA GLY A 94 2.49 -11.97 29.90
C GLY A 94 0.98 -11.84 29.67
N THR A 95 0.56 -12.41 28.69
CA THR A 95 -0.69 -12.80 28.03
C THR A 95 -1.43 -11.74 27.24
N PHE A 96 -1.55 -12.02 25.98
CA PHE A 96 -1.96 -11.06 25.00
C PHE A 96 -2.80 -11.63 23.95
N ILE A 97 -3.66 -10.84 23.45
CA ILE A 97 -4.25 -11.06 22.16
C ILE A 97 -3.86 -9.90 21.26
N MET A 98 -2.65 -9.98 20.71
CA MET A 98 -2.40 -10.10 19.29
C MET A 98 -2.51 -8.80 18.51
N ASN A 99 -1.77 -7.76 18.92
CA ASN A 99 -1.67 -6.52 18.16
C ASN A 99 -0.27 -6.31 17.59
N ALA A 100 0.16 -7.24 16.70
CA ALA A 100 1.43 -7.11 16.02
C ALA A 100 1.45 -5.86 15.16
N LYS A 101 2.56 -5.12 15.21
CA LYS A 101 2.87 -4.04 14.27
C LYS A 101 2.87 -4.56 12.83
N ASP A 102 2.50 -3.73 11.87
CA ASP A 102 2.67 -4.05 10.45
C ASP A 102 4.15 -3.89 10.07
N MET A 103 4.64 -4.76 9.20
CA MET A 103 6.04 -4.72 8.75
C MET A 103 6.23 -3.57 7.74
N ASN A 104 7.34 -2.84 7.89
CA ASN A 104 7.81 -1.85 6.93
C ASN A 104 9.35 -1.87 6.86
N MET A 105 9.88 -2.40 5.77
CA MET A 105 11.32 -2.51 5.51
C MET A 105 11.81 -1.52 4.45
N LEU A 106 11.03 -0.47 4.11
CA LEU A 106 11.39 0.47 3.05
C LEU A 106 12.77 1.11 3.29
N ALA A 107 13.05 1.52 4.52
CA ALA A 107 14.34 2.11 4.90
C ALA A 107 15.48 1.08 5.06
N HIS A 108 15.19 -0.21 4.95
CA HIS A 108 16.11 -1.31 5.24
C HIS A 108 16.32 -2.27 4.06
N LEU A 109 16.02 -1.83 2.83
CA LEU A 109 16.15 -2.67 1.63
C LEU A 109 17.59 -3.11 1.39
N ASP A 110 18.57 -2.27 1.72
CA ASP A 110 20.00 -2.63 1.61
C ASP A 110 20.37 -3.73 2.60
N ALA A 111 19.79 -3.75 3.79
CA ALA A 111 20.03 -4.82 4.77
C ALA A 111 19.46 -6.16 4.26
N LEU A 112 18.27 -6.16 3.68
CA LEU A 112 17.70 -7.35 3.03
C LEU A 112 18.59 -7.85 1.88
N ARG A 113 19.07 -6.94 1.04
CA ARG A 113 19.99 -7.28 -0.07
C ARG A 113 21.30 -7.84 0.45
N ALA A 114 21.89 -7.24 1.49
CA ALA A 114 23.13 -7.71 2.12
C ALA A 114 22.98 -9.10 2.73
N ALA A 115 21.81 -9.45 3.28
CA ALA A 115 21.49 -10.79 3.77
C ALA A 115 21.26 -11.82 2.64
N GLY A 116 21.29 -11.41 1.36
CA GLY A 116 21.14 -12.29 0.20
C GLY A 116 19.71 -12.46 -0.31
N VAL A 117 18.80 -11.60 0.08
CA VAL A 117 17.42 -11.57 -0.46
C VAL A 117 17.43 -11.06 -1.90
N ASN A 118 16.85 -11.83 -2.82
CA ASN A 118 16.74 -11.52 -4.25
C ASN A 118 15.36 -10.94 -4.62
N SER A 119 14.33 -11.27 -3.85
CA SER A 119 12.94 -10.90 -4.11
C SER A 119 12.29 -10.42 -2.82
N ILE A 120 11.60 -9.29 -2.89
CA ILE A 120 10.78 -8.77 -1.77
C ILE A 120 9.30 -9.09 -2.00
N LYS A 121 8.61 -9.40 -0.92
CA LYS A 121 7.19 -9.72 -0.92
C LYS A 121 6.39 -8.71 -0.11
N ILE A 122 5.36 -8.16 -0.74
CA ILE A 122 4.42 -7.23 -0.11
C ILE A 122 3.14 -8.00 0.23
N GLU A 123 2.72 -7.98 1.48
CA GLU A 123 1.46 -8.59 1.92
C GLU A 123 0.32 -7.56 1.79
N GLY A 124 -0.57 -7.79 0.84
CA GLY A 124 -1.70 -6.91 0.56
C GLY A 124 -2.99 -7.66 0.21
N ARG A 125 -3.07 -8.98 0.44
CA ARG A 125 -4.20 -9.82 0.03
C ARG A 125 -5.56 -9.32 0.52
N ASN A 126 -5.62 -8.85 1.76
CA ASN A 126 -6.84 -8.34 2.37
C ASN A 126 -6.94 -6.81 2.30
N LYS A 127 -6.06 -6.17 1.55
CA LYS A 127 -6.03 -4.72 1.36
C LYS A 127 -6.68 -4.34 0.03
N LYS A 128 -7.09 -3.08 -0.10
CA LYS A 128 -7.63 -2.52 -1.36
C LYS A 128 -6.51 -2.29 -2.38
N ALA A 129 -6.87 -2.18 -3.65
CA ALA A 129 -5.92 -1.91 -4.74
C ALA A 129 -5.07 -0.66 -4.51
N PHE A 130 -5.65 0.41 -3.95
CA PHE A 130 -4.95 1.64 -3.59
C PHE A 130 -3.78 1.38 -2.62
N TYR A 131 -3.98 0.57 -1.59
CA TYR A 131 -2.89 0.18 -0.68
C TYR A 131 -1.73 -0.49 -1.44
N VAL A 132 -2.06 -1.48 -2.29
CA VAL A 132 -1.04 -2.20 -3.04
C VAL A 132 -0.30 -1.28 -3.99
N ALA A 133 -1.03 -0.38 -4.68
CA ALA A 133 -0.44 0.58 -5.61
C ALA A 133 0.53 1.53 -4.89
N SER A 134 0.13 2.12 -3.76
CA SER A 134 0.98 3.04 -2.97
C SER A 134 2.24 2.34 -2.47
N VAL A 135 2.08 1.16 -1.84
CA VAL A 135 3.23 0.43 -1.30
C VAL A 135 4.18 -0.01 -2.40
N VAL A 136 3.67 -0.58 -3.50
CA VAL A 136 4.52 -1.01 -4.63
C VAL A 136 5.22 0.18 -5.27
N ASN A 137 4.54 1.33 -5.43
CA ASN A 137 5.15 2.54 -5.96
C ASN A 137 6.33 3.00 -5.11
N ALA A 138 6.12 3.16 -3.80
CA ALA A 138 7.18 3.56 -2.87
C ALA A 138 8.39 2.60 -2.90
N TYR A 139 8.14 1.30 -2.77
CA TYR A 139 9.22 0.30 -2.81
C TYR A 139 9.95 0.27 -4.15
N ARG A 140 9.24 0.43 -5.27
CA ARG A 140 9.86 0.43 -6.60
C ARG A 140 10.79 1.62 -6.77
N GLN A 141 10.37 2.81 -6.36
CA GLN A 141 11.19 4.01 -6.48
C GLN A 141 12.45 3.93 -5.60
N VAL A 142 12.34 3.42 -4.38
CA VAL A 142 13.52 3.22 -3.52
C VAL A 142 14.47 2.16 -4.10
N LEU A 143 13.95 1.07 -4.66
CA LEU A 143 14.76 0.07 -5.37
C LEU A 143 15.41 0.64 -6.64
N ASP A 144 14.84 1.66 -7.25
CA ASP A 144 15.40 2.38 -8.40
C ASP A 144 16.38 3.49 -8.00
N GLY A 145 16.63 3.69 -6.69
CA GLY A 145 17.66 4.56 -6.14
C GLY A 145 17.17 5.85 -5.49
N ALA A 146 15.85 6.06 -5.37
CA ALA A 146 15.32 7.20 -4.64
C ALA A 146 15.50 7.03 -3.12
N PRO A 147 15.65 8.13 -2.34
CA PRO A 147 15.74 8.06 -0.89
C PRO A 147 14.45 7.51 -0.26
N ALA A 148 14.56 6.56 0.67
CA ALA A 148 13.40 5.99 1.36
C ALA A 148 12.57 7.02 2.13
N ALA A 149 13.22 8.07 2.64
CA ALA A 149 12.57 9.14 3.39
C ALA A 149 11.52 9.90 2.56
N ASP A 150 11.74 10.01 1.25
CA ASP A 150 10.83 10.74 0.34
C ASP A 150 9.46 10.05 0.17
N PHE A 151 9.41 8.74 0.48
CA PHE A 151 8.23 7.90 0.31
C PHE A 151 7.61 7.42 1.64
N ALA A 152 8.15 7.82 2.77
CA ALA A 152 7.61 7.44 4.08
C ALA A 152 6.15 7.89 4.23
N ALA A 153 5.82 9.11 3.82
CA ALA A 153 4.46 9.65 3.88
C ALA A 153 3.46 8.90 3.00
N GLU A 154 3.89 8.30 1.88
CA GLU A 154 3.02 7.47 1.04
C GLU A 154 2.57 6.19 1.77
N LEU A 155 3.43 5.64 2.63
CA LEU A 155 3.10 4.47 3.43
C LEU A 155 2.20 4.81 4.61
N GLU A 156 2.32 6.01 5.21
CA GLU A 156 1.43 6.51 6.25
C GLU A 156 0.03 6.89 5.69
N ALA A 157 -0.05 7.18 4.39
CA ALA A 157 -1.31 7.55 3.73
C ALA A 157 -2.30 6.39 3.63
N VAL A 158 -1.82 5.15 3.57
CA VAL A 158 -2.65 3.95 3.42
C VAL A 158 -2.99 3.32 4.77
N SER A 159 -4.04 2.51 4.82
CA SER A 159 -4.50 1.88 6.07
C SER A 159 -3.50 0.85 6.61
N HIS A 160 -2.85 1.16 7.70
CA HIS A 160 -1.84 0.35 8.37
C HIS A 160 -1.99 0.40 9.89
N ARG A 161 -1.30 -0.48 10.59
CA ARG A 161 -1.01 -0.39 12.03
C ARG A 161 0.33 0.30 12.23
N PRO A 162 0.71 0.68 13.47
CA PRO A 162 2.06 1.13 13.71
C PRO A 162 3.08 0.22 13.05
N TYR A 163 4.08 0.82 12.40
CA TYR A 163 5.09 0.06 11.69
C TYR A 163 6.19 -0.45 12.61
N GLY A 164 6.73 -1.60 12.25
CA GLY A 164 7.91 -2.22 12.83
C GLY A 164 8.66 -3.02 11.78
N THR A 165 9.76 -3.63 12.16
CA THR A 165 10.62 -4.40 11.26
C THR A 165 10.42 -5.92 11.35
N GLY A 166 9.36 -6.38 12.02
CA GLY A 166 9.15 -7.79 12.29
C GLY A 166 10.30 -8.38 13.10
N PHE A 167 10.75 -9.57 12.72
CA PHE A 167 11.85 -10.28 13.41
C PHE A 167 13.23 -10.00 12.78
N PHE A 168 13.36 -9.14 11.79
CA PHE A 168 14.62 -8.96 11.08
C PHE A 168 15.76 -8.46 11.95
N PHE A 169 15.49 -7.63 12.95
CA PHE A 169 16.47 -7.05 13.86
C PHE A 169 16.33 -7.54 15.31
N GLY A 170 15.50 -8.55 15.55
CA GLY A 170 15.27 -9.10 16.87
C GLY A 170 13.83 -9.59 17.06
N GLU A 171 13.31 -9.53 18.29
CA GLU A 171 11.93 -9.91 18.56
C GLU A 171 10.95 -8.91 17.96
N ALA A 172 9.86 -9.42 17.37
CA ALA A 172 8.84 -8.57 16.76
C ALA A 172 8.08 -7.76 17.82
N GLU A 173 8.01 -6.47 17.59
CA GLU A 173 7.31 -5.55 18.46
C GLU A 173 5.78 -5.69 18.35
N GLN A 174 5.12 -5.49 19.49
CA GLN A 174 3.67 -5.42 19.60
C GLN A 174 3.24 -3.97 19.84
N ALA A 175 1.97 -3.66 19.55
CA ALA A 175 1.33 -2.39 19.86
C ALA A 175 0.08 -2.61 20.71
N PRO A 176 0.23 -2.97 22.00
CA PRO A 176 -0.88 -3.45 22.85
C PRO A 176 -1.99 -2.42 23.05
N ASN A 177 -1.66 -1.15 23.15
CA ASN A 177 -2.63 -0.07 23.41
C ASN A 177 -3.13 0.61 22.13
N TYR A 178 -3.03 -0.07 20.98
CA TYR A 178 -3.37 0.52 19.71
C TYR A 178 -4.77 0.05 19.24
N ASP A 179 -5.69 0.99 19.20
CA ASP A 179 -7.09 0.73 18.84
C ASP A 179 -7.38 1.00 17.36
N GLY A 180 -6.87 0.16 16.47
CA GLY A 180 -7.34 0.20 15.10
C GLY A 180 -6.27 0.36 14.03
N TYR A 181 -6.63 1.02 12.93
CA TYR A 181 -5.78 1.31 11.80
C TYR A 181 -5.62 2.81 11.63
N GLU A 182 -4.39 3.26 11.41
CA GLU A 182 -4.11 4.61 10.95
C GLU A 182 -4.33 4.69 9.44
N GLN A 183 -4.81 5.83 8.99
CA GLN A 183 -4.93 6.14 7.57
C GLN A 183 -4.99 7.65 7.41
N GLN A 184 -3.99 8.24 6.78
CA GLN A 184 -3.92 9.70 6.63
C GLN A 184 -4.59 10.19 5.35
N ALA A 185 -4.73 9.35 4.33
CA ALA A 185 -5.38 9.72 3.08
C ALA A 185 -6.52 8.78 2.71
N MET A 186 -7.55 9.34 2.09
CA MET A 186 -8.70 8.60 1.60
C MET A 186 -8.62 8.44 0.08
N HIS A 187 -8.78 7.22 -0.42
CA HIS A 187 -8.91 6.97 -1.86
C HIS A 187 -10.26 7.52 -2.36
N VAL A 188 -10.22 8.64 -3.09
CA VAL A 188 -11.44 9.36 -3.53
C VAL A 188 -11.86 9.02 -4.94
N ALA A 189 -10.92 8.68 -5.85
CA ALA A 189 -11.26 8.35 -7.23
C ALA A 189 -10.18 7.52 -7.92
N ASP A 190 -10.58 6.77 -8.96
CA ASP A 190 -9.67 6.14 -9.92
C ASP A 190 -9.62 6.99 -11.20
N VAL A 191 -8.45 7.34 -11.67
CA VAL A 191 -8.28 8.01 -12.95
C VAL A 191 -8.63 7.04 -14.07
N VAL A 192 -9.56 7.44 -14.94
CA VAL A 192 -10.01 6.67 -16.10
C VAL A 192 -9.32 7.18 -17.40
N ALA A 193 -9.15 8.47 -17.49
CA ALA A 193 -8.45 9.11 -18.59
C ALA A 193 -7.87 10.46 -18.16
N SER A 194 -6.83 10.91 -18.84
CA SER A 194 -6.27 12.23 -18.67
C SER A 194 -5.84 12.83 -20.01
N ASP A 195 -5.84 14.15 -20.08
CA ASP A 195 -5.37 14.91 -21.23
C ASP A 195 -4.48 16.04 -20.71
N ALA A 196 -3.19 15.93 -21.01
CA ALA A 196 -2.20 16.92 -20.60
C ALA A 196 -2.38 18.26 -21.32
N GLY A 197 -2.82 18.26 -22.58
CA GLY A 197 -3.03 19.48 -23.39
C GLY A 197 -4.15 20.35 -22.83
N THR A 198 -5.26 19.75 -22.43
CA THR A 198 -6.40 20.45 -21.82
C THR A 198 -6.32 20.49 -20.30
N ARG A 199 -5.34 19.81 -19.69
CA ARG A 199 -5.18 19.67 -18.24
C ARG A 199 -6.44 19.10 -17.58
N THR A 200 -7.01 18.08 -18.17
CA THR A 200 -8.28 17.49 -17.75
C THR A 200 -8.10 16.06 -17.31
N ILE A 201 -8.76 15.70 -16.22
CA ILE A 201 -8.83 14.34 -15.69
C ILE A 201 -10.28 13.88 -15.75
N VAL A 202 -10.47 12.64 -16.21
CA VAL A 202 -11.72 11.89 -16.05
C VAL A 202 -11.50 10.82 -15.02
N ALA A 203 -12.33 10.81 -13.98
CA ALA A 203 -12.15 9.91 -12.83
C ALA A 203 -13.45 9.24 -12.40
N ARG A 204 -13.34 8.01 -11.93
CA ARG A 204 -14.44 7.27 -11.31
C ARG A 204 -14.43 7.52 -9.81
N CYS A 205 -15.49 8.11 -9.29
CA CYS A 205 -15.65 8.42 -7.88
C CYS A 205 -15.72 7.15 -7.01
N ARG A 206 -14.94 7.11 -5.95
CA ARG A 206 -14.95 6.08 -4.91
C ARG A 206 -15.43 6.63 -3.58
N ASN A 207 -15.02 7.84 -3.26
CA ASN A 207 -15.44 8.60 -2.10
C ASN A 207 -15.68 10.06 -2.49
N ARG A 208 -16.34 10.80 -1.62
CA ARG A 208 -16.69 12.20 -1.85
C ARG A 208 -15.42 13.06 -2.03
N PHE A 209 -15.44 13.98 -3.03
CA PHE A 209 -14.52 15.10 -3.17
C PHE A 209 -15.23 16.30 -3.82
N ALA A 210 -14.67 17.48 -3.74
CA ALA A 210 -15.35 18.71 -4.11
C ALA A 210 -14.54 19.62 -5.04
N GLU A 211 -15.25 20.51 -5.71
CA GLU A 211 -14.66 21.66 -6.40
C GLU A 211 -13.79 22.47 -5.45
N GLY A 212 -12.58 22.83 -5.86
CA GLY A 212 -11.62 23.59 -5.07
C GLY A 212 -10.80 22.77 -4.09
N GLU A 213 -11.10 21.51 -3.89
CA GLU A 213 -10.35 20.61 -3.00
C GLU A 213 -8.99 20.24 -3.63
N GLU A 214 -7.96 20.13 -2.79
CA GLU A 214 -6.65 19.64 -3.20
C GLU A 214 -6.65 18.10 -3.12
N LEU A 215 -6.25 17.45 -4.20
CA LEU A 215 -6.11 16.01 -4.29
C LEU A 215 -4.66 15.62 -4.57
N GLU A 216 -4.26 14.48 -4.03
CA GLU A 216 -2.99 13.83 -4.35
C GLU A 216 -3.21 12.77 -5.43
N ILE A 217 -2.35 12.80 -6.46
CA ILE A 217 -2.37 11.84 -7.55
C ILE A 217 -1.21 10.87 -7.37
N LEU A 218 -1.54 9.61 -7.18
CA LEU A 218 -0.59 8.50 -7.22
C LEU A 218 -0.47 8.00 -8.65
N SER A 219 0.74 8.03 -9.20
CA SER A 219 1.07 7.51 -10.53
C SER A 219 2.26 6.55 -10.46
N PRO A 220 2.33 5.54 -11.35
CA PRO A 220 3.42 4.58 -11.34
C PRO A 220 4.78 5.25 -11.60
N ARG A 221 5.76 4.94 -10.73
CA ARG A 221 7.17 5.35 -10.88
C ARG A 221 7.43 6.85 -10.83
N VAL A 222 6.50 7.62 -10.32
CA VAL A 222 6.70 9.05 -10.06
C VAL A 222 6.24 9.38 -8.64
N PRO A 223 6.82 10.41 -8.00
CA PRO A 223 6.34 10.91 -6.71
C PRO A 223 4.88 11.39 -6.80
N ILE A 224 4.19 11.37 -5.67
CA ILE A 224 2.83 11.93 -5.56
C ILE A 224 2.84 13.39 -6.00
N SER A 225 1.90 13.75 -6.88
CA SER A 225 1.65 15.12 -7.30
C SER A 225 0.36 15.64 -6.69
N ARG A 226 0.29 16.96 -6.40
CA ARG A 226 -0.89 17.63 -5.86
C ARG A 226 -1.57 18.47 -6.91
N VAL A 227 -2.89 18.39 -6.96
CA VAL A 227 -3.72 19.13 -7.91
C VAL A 227 -4.93 19.71 -7.19
N VAL A 228 -5.41 20.87 -7.68
CA VAL A 228 -6.66 21.47 -7.21
C VAL A 228 -7.76 21.20 -8.22
N VAL A 229 -8.85 20.61 -7.76
CA VAL A 229 -10.05 20.31 -8.59
C VAL A 229 -10.69 21.60 -9.07
N ARG A 230 -10.87 21.74 -10.39
CA ARG A 230 -11.53 22.88 -11.03
C ARG A 230 -12.53 22.41 -12.07
N ASN A 231 -13.61 23.15 -12.27
CA ASN A 231 -14.64 22.86 -13.26
C ASN A 231 -15.20 21.43 -13.15
N LEU A 232 -15.49 21.01 -11.92
CA LEU A 232 -15.98 19.68 -11.63
C LEU A 232 -17.32 19.42 -12.31
N THR A 233 -17.39 18.38 -13.12
CA THR A 233 -18.53 18.07 -13.98
C THR A 233 -18.84 16.58 -13.86
N TRP A 234 -20.08 16.23 -13.56
CA TRP A 234 -20.57 14.86 -13.61
C TRP A 234 -20.87 14.48 -15.07
N LEU A 235 -20.45 13.30 -15.48
CA LEU A 235 -20.74 12.69 -16.78
C LEU A 235 -21.79 11.59 -16.54
N PRO A 236 -23.08 11.83 -16.87
CA PRO A 236 -24.11 10.81 -16.69
C PRO A 236 -23.88 9.60 -17.59
N ASP A 237 -24.32 8.43 -17.16
CA ASP A 237 -24.33 7.24 -18.00
C ASP A 237 -25.40 7.39 -19.09
N PRO A 238 -25.15 6.94 -20.34
CA PRO A 238 -26.17 6.86 -21.37
C PRO A 238 -27.37 6.02 -20.95
N THR A 239 -28.57 6.45 -21.36
CA THR A 239 -29.82 5.70 -21.15
C THR A 239 -30.52 5.49 -22.50
N GLU A 240 -31.53 4.61 -22.54
CA GLU A 240 -32.34 4.42 -23.77
C GLU A 240 -33.06 5.69 -24.20
N SER A 241 -33.46 6.54 -23.24
CA SER A 241 -34.15 7.81 -23.49
C SER A 241 -33.21 8.98 -23.76
N ASP A 242 -31.95 8.88 -23.35
CA ASP A 242 -30.91 9.89 -23.54
C ASP A 242 -29.56 9.18 -23.78
N PRO A 243 -29.26 8.84 -25.04
CA PRO A 243 -28.06 8.09 -25.39
C PRO A 243 -26.76 8.92 -25.33
N ASP A 244 -26.85 10.26 -25.26
CA ASP A 244 -25.71 11.16 -25.14
C ASP A 244 -26.03 12.30 -24.14
N PRO A 245 -26.13 11.98 -22.85
CA PRO A 245 -26.54 12.96 -21.85
C PRO A 245 -25.49 14.06 -21.67
N ALA A 246 -25.96 15.29 -21.59
CA ALA A 246 -25.08 16.45 -21.43
C ALA A 246 -24.34 16.39 -20.07
N PRO A 247 -23.04 16.74 -20.07
CA PRO A 247 -22.27 16.88 -18.82
C PRO A 247 -22.87 17.93 -17.87
N VAL A 248 -22.95 17.63 -16.58
CA VAL A 248 -23.59 18.48 -15.56
C VAL A 248 -22.55 19.05 -14.61
N PRO A 249 -22.32 20.39 -14.57
CA PRO A 249 -21.48 21.00 -13.54
C PRO A 249 -22.03 20.73 -12.13
N VAL A 250 -21.16 20.33 -11.21
CA VAL A 250 -21.53 20.00 -9.83
C VAL A 250 -20.48 20.52 -8.84
N PRO A 251 -20.86 20.96 -7.66
CA PRO A 251 -19.90 21.40 -6.65
C PRO A 251 -19.22 20.22 -5.93
N VAL A 252 -19.80 19.03 -6.01
CA VAL A 252 -19.34 17.84 -5.24
C VAL A 252 -19.53 16.57 -6.07
N ALA A 253 -18.50 15.76 -6.13
CA ALA A 253 -18.55 14.38 -6.60
C ALA A 253 -18.92 13.48 -5.41
N ASN A 254 -20.12 12.90 -5.42
CA ASN A 254 -20.64 12.09 -4.31
C ASN A 254 -21.40 10.84 -4.77
N ARG A 255 -21.49 10.59 -6.08
CA ARG A 255 -22.14 9.39 -6.61
C ARG A 255 -21.12 8.27 -6.67
N SER A 256 -21.30 7.23 -5.89
CA SER A 256 -20.44 6.04 -5.92
C SER A 256 -20.37 5.46 -7.33
N CYS A 257 -19.15 5.23 -7.81
CA CYS A 257 -18.84 4.78 -9.17
C CYS A 257 -19.24 5.74 -10.32
N GLY A 258 -19.80 6.91 -10.03
CA GLY A 258 -20.08 7.94 -11.03
C GLY A 258 -18.79 8.45 -11.69
N ILE A 259 -18.90 8.79 -12.96
CA ILE A 259 -17.77 9.36 -13.73
C ILE A 259 -17.83 10.87 -13.66
N TYR A 260 -16.69 11.48 -13.35
CA TYR A 260 -16.53 12.91 -13.25
C TYR A 260 -15.36 13.38 -14.09
N ARG A 261 -15.48 14.57 -14.64
CA ARG A 261 -14.40 15.29 -15.32
C ARG A 261 -14.10 16.55 -14.57
N PHE A 262 -12.83 16.87 -14.41
CA PHE A 262 -12.38 18.13 -13.84
C PHE A 262 -11.07 18.58 -14.48
N SER A 263 -10.83 19.86 -14.50
CA SER A 263 -9.54 20.42 -14.87
C SER A 263 -8.67 20.58 -13.62
N VAL A 264 -7.35 20.54 -13.84
CA VAL A 264 -6.38 20.75 -12.76
C VAL A 264 -5.68 22.08 -12.93
N GLY A 265 -5.67 22.88 -11.88
CA GLY A 265 -4.87 24.09 -11.79
C GLY A 265 -3.38 23.74 -11.82
N ALA A 266 -2.50 24.71 -12.12
CA ALA A 266 -1.07 24.54 -11.90
C ALA A 266 -0.86 24.23 -10.42
N GLY A 267 -0.47 23.00 -10.10
CA GLY A 267 -0.15 22.59 -8.73
C GLY A 267 1.01 23.39 -8.20
N VAL A 268 0.98 23.73 -6.91
CA VAL A 268 2.15 24.19 -6.19
C VAL A 268 3.10 23.00 -6.12
N GLY A 269 4.35 23.19 -6.56
CA GLY A 269 5.34 22.19 -6.87
C GLY A 269 5.55 21.09 -5.83
N ALA A 270 6.22 20.04 -6.26
CA ALA A 270 6.75 18.97 -5.45
C ALA A 270 7.30 19.52 -4.12
N CYS A 271 7.06 18.79 -3.02
CA CYS A 271 7.63 19.10 -1.72
C CYS A 271 9.14 19.28 -1.86
N ALA A 272 9.60 20.53 -1.88
CA ALA A 272 11.01 20.84 -1.73
C ALA A 272 11.39 20.43 -0.31
N GLY A 273 12.27 19.45 -0.18
CA GLY A 273 13.02 19.24 1.05
C GLY A 273 13.71 20.54 1.44
N SER A 274 13.74 20.76 2.75
CA SER A 274 14.38 21.83 3.50
C SER A 274 15.48 22.62 2.77
N ASP A 275 15.34 23.95 2.84
CA ASP A 275 16.36 24.94 2.53
C ASP A 275 17.70 24.61 3.21
N ASP A 276 18.73 24.37 2.41
CA ASP A 276 20.10 24.68 2.78
C ASP A 276 20.78 25.31 1.56
N GLU A 277 21.15 26.58 1.73
CA GLU A 277 21.88 27.36 0.76
C GLU A 277 23.26 26.75 0.47
N ALA A 278 23.50 26.33 -0.76
CA ALA A 278 24.85 26.33 -1.33
C ALA A 278 24.73 26.53 -2.84
N GLY A 279 25.11 27.72 -3.28
CA GLY A 279 25.11 28.08 -4.69
C GLY A 279 26.05 27.21 -5.51
N ALA A 280 25.54 26.68 -6.60
CA ALA A 280 26.28 26.30 -7.77
C ALA A 280 25.39 26.58 -8.99
N ASP A 281 25.92 27.46 -9.85
CA ASP A 281 25.40 27.82 -11.16
C ASP A 281 25.30 26.58 -12.05
N VAL A 282 24.08 26.05 -12.22
CA VAL A 282 23.74 25.02 -13.22
C VAL A 282 22.76 25.66 -14.18
N GLY A 283 23.17 25.71 -15.44
CA GLY A 283 22.57 26.46 -16.51
C GLY A 283 21.05 26.26 -16.64
N ALA A 284 20.38 27.31 -17.07
CA ALA A 284 18.93 27.48 -17.18
C ALA A 284 18.18 26.38 -17.97
N GLU A 285 18.86 25.55 -18.76
CA GLU A 285 18.26 24.47 -19.53
C GLU A 285 17.92 23.22 -18.71
N ALA A 286 18.69 22.92 -17.65
CA ALA A 286 18.43 21.75 -16.79
C ALA A 286 17.21 21.97 -15.86
N VAL A 287 16.96 23.22 -15.45
CA VAL A 287 15.84 23.59 -14.57
C VAL A 287 14.51 23.61 -15.34
N ALA A 288 14.54 23.95 -16.63
CA ALA A 288 13.35 23.93 -17.48
C ALA A 288 12.85 22.49 -17.75
N ASP A 289 13.74 21.52 -17.93
CA ASP A 289 13.39 20.11 -18.18
C ASP A 289 12.88 19.42 -16.90
N ALA A 290 13.42 19.74 -15.73
CA ALA A 290 12.93 19.22 -14.44
C ALA A 290 11.56 19.83 -14.04
N GLY A 291 11.35 21.13 -14.33
CA GLY A 291 10.09 21.81 -14.03
C GLY A 291 8.93 21.40 -14.97
N THR A 292 9.23 21.05 -16.21
CA THR A 292 8.23 20.60 -17.18
C THR A 292 7.78 19.16 -16.90
N ARG A 293 8.65 18.31 -16.37
CA ARG A 293 8.31 16.92 -15.99
C ARG A 293 7.51 16.80 -14.68
N ALA A 294 7.66 17.74 -13.76
CA ALA A 294 6.83 17.82 -12.56
C ALA A 294 5.46 18.48 -12.82
N GLY A 295 5.25 19.04 -14.01
CA GLY A 295 4.00 19.66 -14.44
C GLY A 295 3.01 18.69 -15.09
N ILE A 296 2.31 19.17 -16.09
CA ILE A 296 1.19 18.51 -16.76
C ILE A 296 1.59 17.21 -17.48
N ASP A 297 2.87 17.08 -17.90
CA ASP A 297 3.40 15.87 -18.53
C ASP A 297 3.43 14.66 -17.58
N ALA A 298 3.28 14.91 -16.28
CA ALA A 298 3.11 13.88 -15.24
C ALA A 298 1.65 13.53 -14.96
N LEU A 299 0.68 14.04 -15.69
CA LEU A 299 -0.69 13.56 -15.58
C LEU A 299 -0.72 12.07 -15.99
N PRO A 300 -1.37 11.22 -15.18
CA PRO A 300 -1.44 9.79 -15.45
C PRO A 300 -2.10 9.55 -16.81
N ALA A 301 -1.51 8.68 -17.63
CA ALA A 301 -2.13 8.22 -18.86
C ALA A 301 -3.32 7.33 -18.56
N ALA A 302 -4.24 7.21 -19.51
CA ALA A 302 -5.32 6.23 -19.42
C ALA A 302 -4.71 4.84 -19.22
N GLY A 303 -4.98 4.22 -18.08
CA GLY A 303 -4.40 2.92 -17.70
C GLY A 303 -3.36 2.96 -16.60
N ASP A 304 -2.87 4.11 -16.15
CA ASP A 304 -1.92 4.20 -15.02
C ASP A 304 -2.52 3.65 -13.72
N PHE A 305 -3.84 3.65 -13.63
CA PHE A 305 -4.64 3.02 -12.57
C PHE A 305 -5.56 1.94 -13.12
N LEU A 306 -5.17 1.24 -14.18
CA LEU A 306 -5.95 0.09 -14.59
C LEU A 306 -6.05 -0.87 -13.40
N PRO A 307 -7.28 -1.31 -13.06
CA PRO A 307 -7.43 -2.42 -12.15
C PRO A 307 -6.59 -3.57 -12.71
N PHE A 308 -5.86 -4.26 -11.84
CA PHE A 308 -5.33 -5.57 -12.17
C PHE A 308 -6.39 -6.34 -12.97
N PRO A 309 -6.01 -7.06 -14.03
CA PRO A 309 -6.98 -7.81 -14.81
C PRO A 309 -7.86 -8.62 -13.87
N PRO A 310 -9.15 -8.75 -14.15
CA PRO A 310 -10.06 -9.47 -13.26
C PRO A 310 -9.46 -10.84 -12.97
N LEU A 311 -9.51 -11.26 -11.71
CA LEU A 311 -8.98 -12.53 -11.19
C LEU A 311 -9.46 -13.80 -11.95
N SER A 312 -10.30 -13.65 -12.97
CA SER A 312 -10.75 -14.70 -13.88
C SER A 312 -9.68 -15.18 -14.88
N THR A 313 -8.53 -14.51 -14.99
CA THR A 313 -7.46 -14.90 -15.94
C THR A 313 -6.29 -15.62 -15.28
N LEU A 314 -6.26 -15.79 -13.97
CA LEU A 314 -5.34 -16.71 -13.31
C LEU A 314 -5.94 -18.11 -13.38
N GLY A 315 -5.47 -18.87 -14.37
CA GLY A 315 -5.86 -20.24 -14.60
C GLY A 315 -5.81 -21.06 -13.30
N ARG A 316 -6.89 -21.81 -13.05
CA ARG A 316 -6.88 -22.92 -12.09
C ARG A 316 -5.74 -23.86 -12.48
N VAL A 317 -4.69 -23.90 -11.69
CA VAL A 317 -3.80 -25.07 -11.65
C VAL A 317 -4.43 -26.00 -10.64
N GLY A 318 -4.74 -27.21 -11.10
CA GLY A 318 -5.41 -28.28 -10.38
C GLY A 318 -4.64 -28.80 -9.15
#